data_44220a58bd832fd9874efb22c9bfb9df
#
_entry.id   44220a58bd832fd9874efb22c9bfb9df
#
_cell.length_a   1.000
_cell.length_b   1.000
_cell.length_c   1.000
_cell.angle_alpha   90.00
_cell.angle_beta   90.00
_cell.angle_gamma   90.00
#
_symmetry.space_group_name_H-M   'P 1'
#
loop_
_entity.id
_entity.type
_entity.pdbx_description
1 polymer ?
#
loop_
_entity_poly.entity_id
_entity_poly.type
_entity_poly.pdbx_seq_one_letter_code
_entity_poly.pdbx_strand_id
1 'polypeptide(L)'
;MERKKIAFVIYSLESGGAERVITELANNLIFDYDITIITLVKTVPFYELNPRIKLLFCSETIKNDTTLIKSLSDGFKRIKTLVRYIKENRIQLVISFMTSSNIYSIWASKLSRIPCIVSERANHDIYKLPKLLEVIRDVSYKFCKYLVVQTEANKAFYSKKLSSSKILVIPNPIAESLSNKRNHELKTSKNIILNVGSFKKGKAQDLLIRAFSEIENKDWLVFFVGDGPTKQENINLTKKLKIEKKIKFVGKQQDIEKYYNEARLFIFTSEHEGFPNALLEALYFGIPTISTNCKHGPADLIRDKENGFLIPVGNQNVLQKKMSQLMNDIVLQNKFSENAMKSTAKYKITSIVKLWENYITKLI
;
A
#
# COMPACT_ATOMS: atom_id res chain seq x y z
N MET A 1 -22.05 -21.79 -17.56
CA MET A 1 -20.93 -22.45 -16.83
C MET A 1 -20.96 -22.04 -15.37
N GLU A 2 -20.66 -22.95 -14.45
CA GLU A 2 -20.51 -22.62 -13.02
C GLU A 2 -19.30 -21.70 -12.84
N ARG A 3 -19.47 -20.61 -12.07
CA ARG A 3 -18.38 -19.66 -11.81
C ARG A 3 -17.27 -20.33 -11.02
N LYS A 4 -16.02 -20.01 -11.35
CA LYS A 4 -14.88 -20.51 -10.61
C LYS A 4 -14.81 -19.89 -9.20
N LYS A 5 -14.44 -20.68 -8.19
CA LYS A 5 -14.46 -20.32 -6.77
C LYS A 5 -13.08 -19.98 -6.24
N ILE A 6 -12.90 -18.74 -5.81
CA ILE A 6 -11.62 -18.21 -5.31
C ILE A 6 -11.75 -17.81 -3.85
N ALA A 7 -10.79 -18.21 -3.02
CA ALA A 7 -10.67 -17.70 -1.68
C ALA A 7 -9.54 -16.67 -1.58
N PHE A 8 -9.86 -15.48 -1.07
CA PHE A 8 -8.87 -14.52 -0.59
C PHE A 8 -8.60 -14.75 0.90
N VAL A 9 -7.33 -14.76 1.31
CA VAL A 9 -6.95 -14.97 2.72
C VAL A 9 -6.08 -13.82 3.20
N ILE A 10 -6.46 -13.22 4.33
CA ILE A 10 -5.71 -12.15 4.99
C ILE A 10 -5.85 -12.27 6.52
N TYR A 11 -5.00 -11.57 7.27
CA TYR A 11 -5.04 -11.61 8.73
C TYR A 11 -6.34 -11.03 9.30
N SER A 12 -6.71 -9.81 8.88
CA SER A 12 -7.92 -9.08 9.27
C SER A 12 -8.39 -8.20 8.12
N LEU A 13 -9.53 -7.52 8.26
CA LEU A 13 -10.03 -6.51 7.33
C LEU A 13 -10.14 -5.12 7.99
N GLU A 14 -9.25 -4.84 8.94
CA GLU A 14 -9.12 -3.52 9.54
C GLU A 14 -8.57 -2.47 8.55
N SER A 15 -8.29 -1.26 9.02
CA SER A 15 -7.75 -0.21 8.15
C SER A 15 -6.28 -0.46 7.81
N GLY A 16 -5.97 -0.70 6.53
CA GLY A 16 -4.60 -0.90 6.06
C GLY A 16 -4.49 -0.94 4.55
N GLY A 17 -3.27 -0.84 4.03
CA GLY A 17 -3.02 -0.83 2.59
C GLY A 17 -3.24 -2.20 1.93
N ALA A 18 -2.94 -3.29 2.60
CA ALA A 18 -3.16 -4.64 2.09
C ALA A 18 -4.65 -5.00 2.12
N GLU A 19 -5.33 -4.61 3.20
CA GLU A 19 -6.77 -4.77 3.40
C GLU A 19 -7.57 -4.02 2.34
N ARG A 20 -7.15 -2.79 2.01
CA ARG A 20 -7.75 -2.03 0.90
C ARG A 20 -7.60 -2.75 -0.43
N VAL A 21 -6.39 -3.21 -0.75
CA VAL A 21 -6.12 -3.87 -2.03
C VAL A 21 -6.90 -5.17 -2.18
N ILE A 22 -6.99 -5.99 -1.13
CA ILE A 22 -7.75 -7.25 -1.19
C ILE A 22 -9.25 -6.99 -1.36
N THR A 23 -9.79 -5.96 -0.69
CA THR A 23 -11.18 -5.53 -0.83
C THR A 23 -11.47 -5.06 -2.27
N GLU A 24 -10.65 -4.16 -2.82
CA GLU A 24 -10.78 -3.67 -4.19
C GLU A 24 -10.72 -4.81 -5.23
N LEU A 25 -9.77 -5.74 -5.07
CA LEU A 25 -9.67 -6.90 -5.97
C LEU A 25 -10.90 -7.81 -5.86
N ALA A 26 -11.34 -8.11 -4.64
CA ALA A 26 -12.50 -8.97 -4.42
C ALA A 26 -13.79 -8.35 -4.98
N ASN A 27 -14.00 -7.03 -4.74
CA ASN A 27 -15.16 -6.29 -5.23
C ASN A 27 -15.22 -6.23 -6.77
N ASN A 28 -14.07 -6.24 -7.45
CA ASN A 28 -14.03 -6.25 -8.91
C ASN A 28 -14.12 -7.66 -9.49
N LEU A 29 -13.44 -8.64 -8.90
CA LEU A 29 -13.44 -10.02 -9.39
C LEU A 29 -14.76 -10.77 -9.11
N ILE A 30 -15.64 -10.28 -8.22
CA ILE A 30 -16.93 -10.92 -7.92
C ILE A 30 -17.88 -10.99 -9.12
N PHE A 31 -17.64 -10.20 -10.16
CA PHE A 31 -18.45 -10.21 -11.36
C PHE A 31 -18.19 -11.46 -12.22
N ASP A 32 -16.96 -12.02 -12.18
CA ASP A 32 -16.54 -13.15 -12.99
C ASP A 32 -16.32 -14.43 -12.17
N TYR A 33 -16.07 -14.31 -10.86
CA TYR A 33 -15.76 -15.41 -9.95
C TYR A 33 -16.69 -15.41 -8.72
N ASP A 34 -16.85 -16.58 -8.09
CA ASP A 34 -17.43 -16.68 -6.75
C ASP A 34 -16.34 -16.45 -5.71
N ILE A 35 -16.43 -15.33 -5.01
CA ILE A 35 -15.38 -14.87 -4.07
C ILE A 35 -15.76 -15.18 -2.64
N THR A 36 -14.83 -15.81 -1.92
CA THR A 36 -14.89 -15.95 -0.46
C THR A 36 -13.68 -15.23 0.14
N ILE A 37 -13.87 -14.34 1.11
CA ILE A 37 -12.76 -13.79 1.91
C ILE A 37 -12.70 -14.56 3.22
N ILE A 38 -11.51 -15.03 3.58
CA ILE A 38 -11.25 -15.73 4.85
C ILE A 38 -10.24 -14.92 5.65
N THR A 39 -10.65 -14.41 6.80
CA THR A 39 -9.73 -13.73 7.72
C THR A 39 -9.22 -14.70 8.80
N LEU A 40 -7.97 -14.50 9.25
CA LEU A 40 -7.42 -15.32 10.33
C LEU A 40 -8.07 -14.99 11.69
N VAL A 41 -8.52 -13.74 11.83
CA VAL A 41 -9.27 -13.27 13.01
C VAL A 41 -10.53 -12.54 12.55
N LYS A 42 -11.58 -12.62 13.34
CA LYS A 42 -12.85 -11.94 13.09
C LYS A 42 -12.67 -10.44 13.31
N THR A 43 -13.00 -9.65 12.30
CA THR A 43 -13.01 -8.19 12.36
C THR A 43 -14.16 -7.66 11.51
N VAL A 44 -14.68 -6.50 11.86
CA VAL A 44 -15.61 -5.77 11.00
C VAL A 44 -14.80 -5.15 9.85
N PRO A 45 -15.17 -5.38 8.60
CA PRO A 45 -14.47 -4.78 7.46
C PRO A 45 -14.48 -3.25 7.53
N PHE A 46 -13.31 -2.64 7.42
CA PHE A 46 -13.18 -1.18 7.39
C PHE A 46 -13.57 -0.60 6.01
N TYR A 47 -13.25 -1.33 4.93
CA TYR A 47 -13.62 -0.98 3.56
C TYR A 47 -14.88 -1.73 3.17
N GLU A 48 -15.75 -1.10 2.39
CA GLU A 48 -17.01 -1.68 1.93
C GLU A 48 -16.77 -2.90 1.05
N LEU A 49 -17.47 -3.98 1.34
CA LEU A 49 -17.45 -5.22 0.58
C LEU A 49 -18.75 -5.40 -0.18
N ASN A 50 -18.66 -5.88 -1.42
CA ASN A 50 -19.83 -6.28 -2.18
C ASN A 50 -20.59 -7.37 -1.42
N PRO A 51 -21.92 -7.24 -1.22
CA PRO A 51 -22.72 -8.17 -0.41
C PRO A 51 -22.74 -9.62 -0.95
N ARG A 52 -22.35 -9.85 -2.19
CA ARG A 52 -22.20 -11.20 -2.75
C ARG A 52 -20.92 -11.92 -2.27
N ILE A 53 -19.97 -11.21 -1.67
CA ILE A 53 -18.73 -11.78 -1.16
C ILE A 53 -19.02 -12.50 0.15
N LYS A 54 -18.72 -13.80 0.18
CA LYS A 54 -18.81 -14.61 1.40
C LYS A 54 -17.65 -14.28 2.33
N LEU A 55 -17.94 -13.94 3.59
CA LEU A 55 -16.92 -13.65 4.61
C LEU A 55 -16.87 -14.79 5.66
N LEU A 56 -15.69 -15.37 5.87
CA LEU A 56 -15.42 -16.39 6.86
C LEU A 56 -14.22 -15.97 7.73
N PHE A 57 -14.07 -16.55 8.91
CA PHE A 57 -12.95 -16.28 9.81
C PHE A 57 -12.47 -17.56 10.53
N CYS A 58 -11.17 -17.63 10.81
CA CYS A 58 -10.57 -18.80 11.46
C CYS A 58 -10.70 -18.76 12.98
N SER A 59 -10.75 -17.58 13.61
CA SER A 59 -10.80 -17.39 15.07
C SER A 59 -11.61 -16.15 15.43
N GLU A 60 -12.36 -16.20 16.54
CA GLU A 60 -13.14 -15.08 17.07
C GLU A 60 -12.25 -13.96 17.65
N THR A 61 -11.12 -14.32 18.25
CA THR A 61 -10.28 -13.40 19.01
C THR A 61 -8.81 -13.45 18.62
N ILE A 62 -8.12 -12.33 18.80
CA ILE A 62 -6.66 -12.26 18.80
C ILE A 62 -6.18 -12.78 20.16
N LYS A 63 -5.53 -13.95 20.19
CA LYS A 63 -4.87 -14.42 21.41
C LYS A 63 -3.47 -13.81 21.50
N ASN A 64 -3.27 -12.95 22.48
CA ASN A 64 -1.99 -12.29 22.76
C ASN A 64 -0.97 -13.19 23.52
N ASP A 65 -1.30 -14.45 23.78
CA ASP A 65 -0.46 -15.38 24.52
C ASP A 65 0.60 -16.05 23.63
N THR A 66 1.83 -15.68 23.81
CA THR A 66 2.94 -15.93 22.89
C THR A 66 4.00 -16.91 23.42
N THR A 67 3.62 -18.09 23.86
CA THR A 67 4.61 -19.16 23.94
C THR A 67 4.77 -19.81 22.55
N LEU A 68 6.01 -20.17 22.15
CA LEU A 68 6.31 -20.80 20.86
C LEU A 68 5.42 -22.01 20.56
N ILE A 69 5.16 -22.84 21.59
CA ILE A 69 4.32 -24.04 21.47
C ILE A 69 2.86 -23.69 21.18
N LYS A 70 2.29 -22.68 21.85
CA LYS A 70 0.92 -22.19 21.56
C LYS A 70 0.84 -21.59 20.17
N SER A 71 1.84 -20.82 19.74
CA SER A 71 1.91 -20.23 18.39
C SER A 71 1.91 -21.29 17.29
N LEU A 72 2.65 -22.39 17.47
CA LEU A 72 2.67 -23.53 16.54
C LEU A 72 1.32 -24.27 16.52
N SER A 73 0.75 -24.56 17.70
CA SER A 73 -0.57 -25.19 17.82
C SER A 73 -1.67 -24.36 17.14
N ASP A 74 -1.67 -23.05 17.35
CA ASP A 74 -2.64 -22.16 16.71
C ASP A 74 -2.42 -22.06 15.20
N GLY A 75 -1.17 -22.13 14.73
CA GLY A 75 -0.84 -22.25 13.32
C GLY A 75 -1.45 -23.50 12.68
N PHE A 76 -1.31 -24.66 13.30
CA PHE A 76 -1.93 -25.92 12.83
C PHE A 76 -3.46 -25.84 12.82
N LYS A 77 -4.09 -25.26 13.85
CA LYS A 77 -5.54 -25.06 13.91
C LYS A 77 -6.01 -24.19 12.75
N ARG A 78 -5.31 -23.09 12.44
CA ARG A 78 -5.62 -22.21 11.31
C ARG A 78 -5.50 -22.94 9.97
N ILE A 79 -4.44 -23.72 9.76
CA ILE A 79 -4.28 -24.54 8.55
C ILE A 79 -5.45 -25.53 8.41
N LYS A 80 -5.81 -26.25 9.50
CA LYS A 80 -6.93 -27.20 9.50
C LYS A 80 -8.26 -26.52 9.18
N THR A 81 -8.50 -25.33 9.72
CA THR A 81 -9.72 -24.54 9.45
C THR A 81 -9.76 -24.09 7.99
N LEU A 82 -8.62 -23.59 7.44
CA LEU A 82 -8.53 -23.22 6.03
C LEU A 82 -8.78 -24.43 5.12
N VAL A 83 -8.20 -25.60 5.39
CA VAL A 83 -8.47 -26.84 4.64
C VAL A 83 -9.94 -27.21 4.66
N ARG A 84 -10.61 -27.11 5.82
CA ARG A 84 -12.06 -27.33 5.93
C ARG A 84 -12.83 -26.37 5.04
N TYR A 85 -12.57 -25.04 5.13
CA TYR A 85 -13.26 -24.05 4.32
C TYR A 85 -13.02 -24.21 2.82
N ILE A 86 -11.80 -24.57 2.41
CA ILE A 86 -11.47 -24.89 1.02
C ILE A 86 -12.36 -26.00 0.50
N LYS A 87 -12.51 -27.09 1.25
CA LYS A 87 -13.31 -28.26 0.86
C LYS A 87 -14.81 -27.96 0.87
N GLU A 88 -15.33 -27.40 1.97
CA GLU A 88 -16.77 -27.09 2.14
C GLU A 88 -17.29 -26.13 1.09
N ASN A 89 -16.47 -25.14 0.69
CA ASN A 89 -16.85 -24.13 -0.31
C ASN A 89 -16.38 -24.49 -1.72
N ARG A 90 -15.76 -25.66 -1.94
CA ARG A 90 -15.23 -26.11 -3.23
C ARG A 90 -14.30 -25.08 -3.89
N ILE A 91 -13.42 -24.46 -3.10
CA ILE A 91 -12.47 -23.45 -3.57
C ILE A 91 -11.45 -24.09 -4.52
N GLN A 92 -11.20 -23.43 -5.65
CA GLN A 92 -10.31 -23.90 -6.71
C GLN A 92 -8.96 -23.17 -6.73
N LEU A 93 -8.89 -21.96 -6.16
CA LEU A 93 -7.68 -21.16 -6.05
C LEU A 93 -7.69 -20.38 -4.71
N VAL A 94 -6.55 -20.34 -4.05
CA VAL A 94 -6.33 -19.44 -2.90
C VAL A 94 -5.41 -18.31 -3.30
N ILE A 95 -5.79 -17.07 -2.98
CA ILE A 95 -4.97 -15.86 -3.10
C ILE A 95 -4.79 -15.29 -1.69
N SER A 96 -3.56 -15.21 -1.21
CA SER A 96 -3.28 -14.80 0.17
C SER A 96 -2.42 -13.55 0.24
N PHE A 97 -2.64 -12.74 1.29
CA PHE A 97 -1.95 -11.48 1.52
C PHE A 97 -1.27 -11.46 2.88
N MET A 98 -0.03 -10.96 2.94
CA MET A 98 0.80 -10.82 4.14
C MET A 98 1.41 -12.13 4.62
N THR A 99 2.63 -12.05 5.17
CA THR A 99 3.51 -13.19 5.46
C THR A 99 2.86 -14.33 6.23
N SER A 100 2.17 -14.05 7.34
CA SER A 100 1.55 -15.09 8.17
C SER A 100 0.42 -15.81 7.47
N SER A 101 -0.48 -15.06 6.84
CA SER A 101 -1.59 -15.62 6.05
C SER A 101 -1.06 -16.42 4.86
N ASN A 102 0.00 -15.93 4.20
CA ASN A 102 0.66 -16.61 3.09
C ASN A 102 1.16 -18.01 3.50
N ILE A 103 1.86 -18.10 4.63
CA ILE A 103 2.37 -19.38 5.14
C ILE A 103 1.23 -20.37 5.36
N TYR A 104 0.18 -19.99 6.09
CA TYR A 104 -0.96 -20.87 6.36
C TYR A 104 -1.71 -21.28 5.11
N SER A 105 -1.91 -20.34 4.18
CA SER A 105 -2.60 -20.58 2.92
C SER A 105 -1.86 -21.55 2.00
N ILE A 106 -0.54 -21.43 1.91
CA ILE A 106 0.29 -22.35 1.12
C ILE A 106 0.10 -23.79 1.63
N TRP A 107 0.23 -24.00 2.94
CA TRP A 107 0.11 -25.36 3.49
C TRP A 107 -1.32 -25.91 3.40
N ALA A 108 -2.34 -25.05 3.62
CA ALA A 108 -3.73 -25.46 3.43
C ALA A 108 -4.04 -25.84 1.98
N SER A 109 -3.57 -25.04 1.02
CA SER A 109 -3.74 -25.30 -0.41
C SER A 109 -3.02 -26.57 -0.86
N LYS A 110 -1.79 -26.80 -0.38
CA LYS A 110 -1.03 -28.01 -0.66
C LYS A 110 -1.75 -29.27 -0.17
N LEU A 111 -2.28 -29.23 1.08
CA LEU A 111 -3.07 -30.33 1.65
C LEU A 111 -4.40 -30.54 0.90
N SER A 112 -4.96 -29.49 0.31
CA SER A 112 -6.19 -29.54 -0.49
C SER A 112 -5.95 -29.81 -1.97
N ARG A 113 -4.70 -29.89 -2.42
CA ARG A 113 -4.28 -30.10 -3.81
C ARG A 113 -4.81 -29.04 -4.79
N ILE A 114 -4.87 -27.79 -4.36
CA ILE A 114 -5.26 -26.64 -5.19
C ILE A 114 -4.12 -25.61 -5.29
N PRO A 115 -4.05 -24.80 -6.35
CA PRO A 115 -3.04 -23.76 -6.49
C PRO A 115 -3.21 -22.65 -5.44
N CYS A 116 -2.07 -22.01 -5.09
CA CYS A 116 -2.00 -20.87 -4.21
C CYS A 116 -1.13 -19.77 -4.82
N ILE A 117 -1.67 -18.56 -4.92
CA ILE A 117 -0.93 -17.32 -5.19
C ILE A 117 -0.77 -16.60 -3.85
N VAL A 118 0.44 -16.16 -3.53
CA VAL A 118 0.69 -15.38 -2.33
C VAL A 118 1.15 -13.97 -2.69
N SER A 119 0.69 -12.99 -1.95
CA SER A 119 1.08 -11.60 -2.13
C SER A 119 1.81 -11.10 -0.89
N GLU A 120 3.10 -10.75 -1.08
CA GLU A 120 3.88 -10.19 0.01
C GLU A 120 3.83 -8.66 -0.05
N ARG A 121 3.42 -8.05 1.06
CA ARG A 121 3.21 -6.61 1.18
C ARG A 121 4.19 -5.95 2.14
N ALA A 122 4.95 -6.75 2.90
CA ALA A 122 5.96 -6.26 3.80
C ALA A 122 7.30 -6.08 3.08
N ASN A 123 8.03 -5.05 3.47
CA ASN A 123 9.40 -4.84 3.03
C ASN A 123 10.37 -5.55 3.99
N HIS A 124 10.76 -6.76 3.66
CA HIS A 124 11.65 -7.58 4.51
C HIS A 124 13.14 -7.21 4.42
N ASP A 125 13.52 -6.27 3.58
CA ASP A 125 14.85 -5.66 3.66
C ASP A 125 14.99 -4.82 4.93
N ILE A 126 13.87 -4.25 5.40
CA ILE A 126 13.81 -3.31 6.53
C ILE A 126 13.19 -3.98 7.74
N TYR A 127 12.02 -4.59 7.58
CA TYR A 127 11.30 -5.30 8.64
C TYR A 127 11.74 -6.76 8.67
N LYS A 128 12.87 -7.02 9.33
CA LYS A 128 13.39 -8.38 9.48
C LYS A 128 12.45 -9.21 10.35
N LEU A 129 12.11 -10.38 9.87
CA LEU A 129 11.41 -11.39 10.66
C LEU A 129 12.38 -12.06 11.65
N PRO A 130 11.87 -12.61 12.77
CA PRO A 130 12.62 -13.55 13.57
C PRO A 130 13.18 -14.68 12.67
N LYS A 131 14.43 -15.09 12.89
CA LYS A 131 15.14 -16.05 12.02
C LYS A 131 14.33 -17.31 11.69
N LEU A 132 13.68 -17.91 12.71
CA LEU A 132 12.85 -19.09 12.52
C LEU A 132 11.67 -18.82 11.56
N LEU A 133 10.98 -17.70 11.73
CA LEU A 133 9.85 -17.32 10.86
C LEU A 133 10.31 -16.99 9.44
N GLU A 134 11.51 -16.42 9.29
CA GLU A 134 12.12 -16.19 7.99
C GLU A 134 12.38 -17.51 7.25
N VAL A 135 12.94 -18.52 7.92
CA VAL A 135 13.17 -19.84 7.35
C VAL A 135 11.84 -20.50 6.98
N ILE A 136 10.84 -20.46 7.88
CA ILE A 136 9.50 -21.02 7.60
C ILE A 136 8.88 -20.35 6.36
N ARG A 137 8.96 -19.01 6.26
CA ARG A 137 8.49 -18.26 5.08
C ARG A 137 9.20 -18.74 3.83
N ASP A 138 10.53 -18.75 3.83
CA ASP A 138 11.34 -19.05 2.64
C ASP A 138 11.12 -20.48 2.15
N VAL A 139 10.98 -21.44 3.07
CA VAL A 139 10.61 -22.82 2.74
C VAL A 139 9.18 -22.89 2.20
N SER A 140 8.22 -22.24 2.86
CA SER A 140 6.81 -22.28 2.45
C SER A 140 6.62 -21.68 1.05
N TYR A 141 7.25 -20.55 0.76
CA TYR A 141 7.10 -19.85 -0.52
C TYR A 141 7.57 -20.67 -1.73
N LYS A 142 8.43 -21.68 -1.54
CA LYS A 142 8.79 -22.61 -2.63
C LYS A 142 7.58 -23.40 -3.16
N PHE A 143 6.54 -23.56 -2.35
CA PHE A 143 5.33 -24.34 -2.68
C PHE A 143 4.19 -23.49 -3.23
N CYS A 144 4.26 -22.14 -3.22
CA CYS A 144 3.27 -21.33 -3.92
C CYS A 144 3.44 -21.45 -5.45
N LYS A 145 2.36 -21.23 -6.19
CA LYS A 145 2.40 -21.18 -7.64
C LYS A 145 3.04 -19.89 -8.13
N TYR A 146 2.61 -18.76 -7.56
CA TYR A 146 3.18 -17.45 -7.81
C TYR A 146 3.33 -16.66 -6.50
N LEU A 147 4.41 -15.89 -6.43
CA LEU A 147 4.63 -14.84 -5.43
C LEU A 147 4.42 -13.49 -6.09
N VAL A 148 3.42 -12.75 -5.68
CA VAL A 148 3.17 -11.37 -6.10
C VAL A 148 3.86 -10.42 -5.14
N VAL A 149 4.66 -9.52 -5.70
CA VAL A 149 5.31 -8.41 -4.99
C VAL A 149 4.93 -7.08 -5.65
N GLN A 150 5.17 -5.95 -4.98
CA GLN A 150 4.66 -4.66 -5.42
C GLN A 150 5.66 -3.86 -6.27
N THR A 151 6.97 -4.15 -6.16
CA THR A 151 8.06 -3.37 -6.76
C THR A 151 9.14 -4.26 -7.34
N GLU A 152 9.91 -3.75 -8.31
CA GLU A 152 11.06 -4.47 -8.86
C GLU A 152 12.14 -4.72 -7.78
N ALA A 153 12.31 -3.82 -6.82
CA ALA A 153 13.23 -4.02 -5.70
C ALA A 153 12.82 -5.20 -4.81
N ASN A 154 11.50 -5.38 -4.55
CA ASN A 154 11.00 -6.56 -3.85
C ASN A 154 11.19 -7.85 -4.67
N LYS A 155 11.01 -7.80 -5.99
CA LYS A 155 11.32 -8.93 -6.88
C LYS A 155 12.79 -9.31 -6.80
N ALA A 156 13.70 -8.34 -6.86
CA ALA A 156 15.14 -8.58 -6.73
C ALA A 156 15.52 -9.23 -5.40
N PHE A 157 14.84 -8.84 -4.29
CA PHE A 157 15.03 -9.47 -2.98
C PHE A 157 14.65 -10.96 -3.00
N TYR A 158 13.45 -11.29 -3.51
CA TYR A 158 12.96 -12.66 -3.53
C TYR A 158 13.60 -13.54 -4.62
N SER A 159 14.12 -12.96 -5.70
CA SER A 159 14.83 -13.71 -6.76
C SER A 159 16.11 -14.41 -6.27
N LYS A 160 16.64 -13.98 -5.11
CA LYS A 160 17.74 -14.68 -4.43
C LYS A 160 17.30 -16.00 -3.76
N LYS A 161 15.99 -16.21 -3.57
CA LYS A 161 15.41 -17.32 -2.81
C LYS A 161 14.45 -18.18 -3.62
N LEU A 162 13.88 -17.65 -4.70
CA LEU A 162 12.90 -18.28 -5.57
C LEU A 162 13.24 -18.05 -7.04
N SER A 163 12.78 -18.95 -7.91
CA SER A 163 12.88 -18.73 -9.37
C SER A 163 12.14 -17.45 -9.77
N SER A 164 12.79 -16.61 -10.58
CA SER A 164 12.21 -15.36 -11.08
C SER A 164 10.90 -15.57 -11.86
N SER A 165 10.71 -16.74 -12.49
CA SER A 165 9.47 -17.10 -13.20
C SER A 165 8.25 -17.25 -12.28
N LYS A 166 8.47 -17.46 -10.98
CA LYS A 166 7.40 -17.52 -9.98
C LYS A 166 7.09 -16.16 -9.36
N ILE A 167 7.92 -15.13 -9.58
CA ILE A 167 7.78 -13.84 -8.93
C ILE A 167 7.17 -12.84 -9.91
N LEU A 168 6.00 -12.34 -9.56
CA LEU A 168 5.24 -11.39 -10.36
C LEU A 168 5.27 -10.01 -9.69
N VAL A 169 5.53 -8.97 -10.46
CA VAL A 169 5.39 -7.59 -9.97
C VAL A 169 4.01 -7.08 -10.36
N ILE A 170 3.12 -6.99 -9.37
CA ILE A 170 1.80 -6.40 -9.53
C ILE A 170 1.66 -5.31 -8.46
N PRO A 171 1.72 -4.03 -8.86
CA PRO A 171 1.62 -2.90 -7.95
C PRO A 171 0.22 -2.78 -7.33
N ASN A 172 0.07 -1.90 -6.34
CA ASN A 172 -1.24 -1.59 -5.79
C ASN A 172 -2.08 -0.79 -6.80
N PRO A 173 -3.39 -1.02 -6.84
CA PRO A 173 -4.30 -0.16 -7.57
C PRO A 173 -4.49 1.20 -6.87
N ILE A 174 -4.89 2.18 -7.65
CA ILE A 174 -5.56 3.38 -7.13
C ILE A 174 -6.96 2.95 -6.70
N ALA A 175 -7.37 3.32 -5.48
CA ALA A 175 -8.69 2.99 -4.98
C ALA A 175 -9.79 3.58 -5.88
N GLU A 176 -10.81 2.78 -6.17
CA GLU A 176 -11.91 3.20 -7.04
C GLU A 176 -12.67 4.40 -6.44
N SER A 177 -12.84 4.40 -5.11
CA SER A 177 -13.43 5.51 -4.37
C SER A 177 -12.69 6.85 -4.57
N LEU A 178 -11.39 6.81 -4.79
CA LEU A 178 -10.57 7.99 -5.10
C LEU A 178 -10.63 8.35 -6.59
N SER A 179 -10.65 7.34 -7.48
CA SER A 179 -10.62 7.59 -8.92
C SER A 179 -11.86 8.33 -9.41
N ASN A 180 -13.01 8.05 -8.81
CA ASN A 180 -14.29 8.67 -9.17
C ASN A 180 -14.48 10.08 -8.58
N LYS A 181 -13.64 10.50 -7.64
CA LYS A 181 -13.74 11.79 -6.93
C LYS A 181 -12.66 12.80 -7.33
N ARG A 182 -11.84 12.45 -8.31
CA ARG A 182 -10.89 13.40 -8.87
C ARG A 182 -11.61 14.47 -9.66
N ASN A 183 -11.42 15.74 -9.28
CA ASN A 183 -11.94 16.86 -10.06
C ASN A 183 -10.96 17.22 -11.18
N HIS A 184 -11.39 17.06 -12.42
CA HIS A 184 -10.58 17.34 -13.61
C HIS A 184 -10.49 18.85 -13.95
N GLU A 185 -11.38 19.67 -13.38
CA GLU A 185 -11.51 21.09 -13.70
C GLU A 185 -10.84 22.03 -12.69
N LEU A 186 -10.58 21.55 -11.46
CA LEU A 186 -9.99 22.39 -10.43
C LEU A 186 -8.47 22.52 -10.59
N LYS A 187 -8.04 23.62 -11.19
CA LYS A 187 -6.75 24.22 -10.85
C LYS A 187 -6.94 24.97 -9.53
N THR A 188 -6.45 24.38 -8.42
CA THR A 188 -6.54 25.05 -7.13
C THR A 188 -5.84 26.43 -7.16
N SER A 189 -6.53 27.45 -6.67
CA SER A 189 -5.94 28.79 -6.44
C SER A 189 -5.13 28.84 -5.14
N LYS A 190 -5.24 27.81 -4.29
CA LYS A 190 -4.60 27.78 -2.98
C LYS A 190 -3.17 27.24 -3.07
N ASN A 191 -2.23 27.91 -2.45
CA ASN A 191 -0.86 27.46 -2.34
C ASN A 191 -0.72 26.45 -1.18
N ILE A 192 -1.14 25.19 -1.39
CA ILE A 192 -1.11 24.13 -0.40
C ILE A 192 -0.09 23.06 -0.78
N ILE A 193 0.85 22.80 0.11
CA ILE A 193 1.71 21.62 0.10
C ILE A 193 1.02 20.56 0.93
N LEU A 194 0.79 19.39 0.33
CA LEU A 194 0.17 18.24 1.01
C LEU A 194 1.22 17.18 1.32
N ASN A 195 1.13 16.62 2.52
CA ASN A 195 1.79 15.37 2.90
C ASN A 195 0.74 14.43 3.52
N VAL A 196 0.67 13.20 3.04
CA VAL A 196 -0.29 12.19 3.50
C VAL A 196 0.46 10.97 4.01
N GLY A 197 0.18 10.58 5.24
CA GLY A 197 0.76 9.37 5.83
C GLY A 197 0.64 9.32 7.35
N SER A 198 0.84 8.11 7.89
CA SER A 198 0.88 7.93 9.34
C SER A 198 2.10 8.62 9.95
N PHE A 199 1.93 9.21 11.12
CA PHE A 199 3.04 9.80 11.88
C PHE A 199 3.80 8.70 12.63
N LYS A 200 4.77 8.09 11.95
CA LYS A 200 5.63 7.01 12.46
C LYS A 200 7.10 7.32 12.16
N LYS A 201 7.99 6.78 12.98
CA LYS A 201 9.42 6.80 12.69
C LYS A 201 9.67 6.26 11.26
N GLY A 202 10.51 6.94 10.50
CA GLY A 202 10.81 6.62 9.10
C GLY A 202 9.86 7.25 8.07
N LYS A 203 8.82 8.01 8.49
CA LYS A 203 8.02 8.85 7.57
C LYS A 203 8.59 10.25 7.41
N ALA A 204 9.46 10.68 8.33
CA ALA A 204 10.28 11.89 8.29
C ALA A 204 9.49 13.18 7.91
N GLN A 205 8.31 13.38 8.51
CA GLN A 205 7.55 14.62 8.33
C GLN A 205 8.31 15.85 8.85
N ASP A 206 9.17 15.67 9.85
CA ASP A 206 10.05 16.71 10.38
C ASP A 206 11.01 17.25 9.31
N LEU A 207 11.45 16.43 8.35
CA LEU A 207 12.27 16.86 7.21
C LEU A 207 11.55 17.93 6.38
N LEU A 208 10.25 17.71 6.07
CA LEU A 208 9.42 18.70 5.37
C LEU A 208 9.27 19.98 6.19
N ILE A 209 8.98 19.85 7.49
CA ILE A 209 8.80 21.01 8.40
C ILE A 209 10.06 21.87 8.41
N ARG A 210 11.24 21.26 8.58
CA ARG A 210 12.54 21.98 8.58
C ARG A 210 12.84 22.61 7.22
N ALA A 211 12.66 21.87 6.12
CA ALA A 211 12.89 22.41 4.79
C ALA A 211 11.97 23.60 4.49
N PHE A 212 10.69 23.51 4.88
CA PHE A 212 9.73 24.59 4.69
C PHE A 212 10.03 25.83 5.54
N SER A 213 10.53 25.67 6.76
CA SER A 213 10.87 26.79 7.64
C SER A 213 11.98 27.71 7.11
N GLU A 214 12.80 27.19 6.20
CA GLU A 214 13.93 27.93 5.58
C GLU A 214 13.54 28.59 4.24
N ILE A 215 12.28 28.45 3.80
CA ILE A 215 11.79 29.06 2.58
C ILE A 215 11.05 30.36 2.93
N GLU A 216 11.57 31.47 2.41
CA GLU A 216 10.87 32.77 2.50
C GLU A 216 9.66 32.77 1.57
N ASN A 217 8.52 32.26 2.06
CA ASN A 217 7.28 32.28 1.29
C ASN A 217 6.07 32.49 2.19
N LYS A 218 5.42 33.66 2.04
CA LYS A 218 4.32 34.10 2.90
C LYS A 218 2.98 33.45 2.57
N ASP A 219 2.80 32.90 1.35
CA ASP A 219 1.49 32.52 0.81
C ASP A 219 1.24 31.01 0.77
N TRP A 220 2.20 30.18 1.16
CA TRP A 220 2.05 28.74 1.16
C TRP A 220 1.70 28.19 2.54
N LEU A 221 0.87 27.15 2.53
CA LEU A 221 0.49 26.37 3.72
C LEU A 221 0.93 24.91 3.54
N VAL A 222 1.25 24.24 4.63
CA VAL A 222 1.53 22.80 4.64
C VAL A 222 0.43 22.08 5.38
N PHE A 223 -0.19 21.10 4.73
CA PHE A 223 -1.21 20.25 5.32
C PHE A 223 -0.67 18.84 5.49
N PHE A 224 -0.70 18.36 6.73
CA PHE A 224 -0.40 16.98 7.08
C PHE A 224 -1.70 16.23 7.34
N VAL A 225 -1.99 15.21 6.54
CA VAL A 225 -3.14 14.33 6.70
C VAL A 225 -2.66 12.97 7.21
N GLY A 226 -3.10 12.60 8.40
CA GLY A 226 -2.74 11.37 9.08
C GLY A 226 -2.60 11.54 10.57
N ASP A 227 -2.33 10.45 11.26
CA ASP A 227 -2.14 10.41 12.71
C ASP A 227 -1.07 9.37 13.10
N GLY A 228 -0.58 9.44 14.31
CA GLY A 228 0.38 8.49 14.83
C GLY A 228 1.30 9.04 15.92
N PRO A 229 2.16 8.20 16.49
CA PRO A 229 2.92 8.50 17.71
C PRO A 229 3.87 9.71 17.58
N THR A 230 4.41 10.01 16.38
CA THR A 230 5.34 11.14 16.22
C THR A 230 4.66 12.48 15.90
N LYS A 231 3.31 12.54 15.86
CA LYS A 231 2.58 13.75 15.52
C LYS A 231 2.86 14.90 16.51
N GLN A 232 2.84 14.61 17.80
CA GLN A 232 3.08 15.64 18.83
C GLN A 232 4.48 16.23 18.75
N GLU A 233 5.49 15.42 18.43
CA GLU A 233 6.87 15.89 18.22
C GLU A 233 6.95 16.86 17.03
N ASN A 234 6.24 16.56 15.95
CA ASN A 234 6.16 17.42 14.77
C ASN A 234 5.43 18.74 15.07
N ILE A 235 4.35 18.71 15.86
CA ILE A 235 3.66 19.93 16.32
C ILE A 235 4.61 20.81 17.17
N ASN A 236 5.35 20.21 18.08
CA ASN A 236 6.32 20.93 18.90
C ASN A 236 7.45 21.55 18.05
N LEU A 237 7.88 20.84 17.01
CA LEU A 237 8.88 21.34 16.07
C LEU A 237 8.39 22.60 15.33
N THR A 238 7.13 22.64 14.89
CA THR A 238 6.58 23.84 14.21
C THR A 238 6.58 25.07 15.10
N LYS A 239 6.25 24.90 16.39
CA LYS A 239 6.31 25.97 17.39
C LYS A 239 7.75 26.46 17.61
N LYS A 240 8.70 25.52 17.75
CA LYS A 240 10.12 25.86 17.91
C LYS A 240 10.66 26.69 16.75
N LEU A 241 10.18 26.38 15.52
CA LEU A 241 10.58 27.06 14.28
C LEU A 241 9.71 28.29 13.97
N LYS A 242 8.71 28.61 14.81
CA LYS A 242 7.79 29.76 14.67
C LYS A 242 6.99 29.78 13.36
N ILE A 243 6.62 28.59 12.86
CA ILE A 243 5.86 28.41 11.61
C ILE A 243 4.51 27.69 11.83
N GLU A 244 4.03 27.57 13.08
CA GLU A 244 2.81 26.85 13.42
C GLU A 244 1.55 27.41 12.72
N LYS A 245 1.53 28.71 12.42
CA LYS A 245 0.42 29.35 11.66
C LYS A 245 0.35 28.93 10.20
N LYS A 246 1.45 28.39 9.63
CA LYS A 246 1.57 27.93 8.25
C LYS A 246 1.35 26.43 8.09
N ILE A 247 1.24 25.68 9.18
CA ILE A 247 1.17 24.22 9.15
C ILE A 247 -0.12 23.75 9.83
N LYS A 248 -0.88 22.89 9.12
CA LYS A 248 -2.10 22.27 9.63
C LYS A 248 -1.93 20.76 9.76
N PHE A 249 -2.14 20.24 10.96
CA PHE A 249 -2.23 18.82 11.25
C PHE A 249 -3.70 18.41 11.28
N VAL A 250 -4.19 17.87 10.19
CA VAL A 250 -5.63 17.63 9.96
C VAL A 250 -6.14 16.37 10.67
N GLY A 251 -5.24 15.49 11.06
CA GLY A 251 -5.60 14.18 11.60
C GLY A 251 -5.95 13.16 10.51
N LYS A 252 -6.45 11.98 10.93
CA LYS A 252 -6.91 10.94 10.02
C LYS A 252 -8.22 11.35 9.38
N GLN A 253 -8.33 11.26 8.06
CA GLN A 253 -9.49 11.66 7.27
C GLN A 253 -10.04 10.48 6.48
N GLN A 254 -11.36 10.42 6.33
CA GLN A 254 -12.03 9.48 5.42
C GLN A 254 -12.13 10.08 4.01
N ASP A 255 -12.47 11.37 3.89
CA ASP A 255 -12.62 12.11 2.64
C ASP A 255 -11.28 12.73 2.21
N ILE A 256 -10.30 11.88 1.95
CA ILE A 256 -8.94 12.32 1.64
C ILE A 256 -8.84 13.00 0.28
N GLU A 257 -9.75 12.69 -0.64
CA GLU A 257 -9.81 13.25 -1.99
C GLU A 257 -9.91 14.78 -2.03
N LYS A 258 -10.59 15.38 -1.05
CA LYS A 258 -10.67 16.85 -0.96
C LYS A 258 -9.31 17.49 -0.78
N TYR A 259 -8.43 16.86 -0.01
CA TYR A 259 -7.07 17.37 0.21
C TYR A 259 -6.19 17.19 -1.03
N TYR A 260 -6.33 16.07 -1.75
CA TYR A 260 -5.66 15.89 -3.04
C TYR A 260 -6.16 16.89 -4.07
N ASN A 261 -7.45 17.16 -4.17
CA ASN A 261 -8.02 18.12 -5.10
C ASN A 261 -7.61 19.59 -4.77
N GLU A 262 -7.40 19.93 -3.49
CA GLU A 262 -6.99 21.28 -3.06
C GLU A 262 -5.48 21.49 -3.08
N ALA A 263 -4.68 20.43 -3.16
CA ALA A 263 -3.23 20.52 -3.09
C ALA A 263 -2.62 21.02 -4.41
N ARG A 264 -1.67 21.95 -4.29
CA ARG A 264 -0.86 22.43 -5.42
C ARG A 264 0.47 21.70 -5.55
N LEU A 265 1.05 21.23 -4.45
CA LEU A 265 2.25 20.39 -4.41
C LEU A 265 2.06 19.22 -3.44
N PHE A 266 2.72 18.12 -3.73
CA PHE A 266 2.78 16.97 -2.84
C PHE A 266 4.23 16.66 -2.46
N ILE A 267 4.52 16.55 -1.18
CA ILE A 267 5.87 16.25 -0.67
C ILE A 267 5.84 14.94 0.10
N PHE A 268 6.69 14.01 -0.31
CA PHE A 268 6.80 12.70 0.28
C PHE A 268 8.21 12.46 0.82
N THR A 269 8.36 12.34 2.14
CA THR A 269 9.64 12.37 2.84
C THR A 269 10.08 11.04 3.42
N SER A 270 9.34 9.96 3.16
CA SER A 270 9.59 8.65 3.77
C SER A 270 11.02 8.14 3.54
N GLU A 271 11.60 7.56 4.58
CA GLU A 271 12.88 6.86 4.53
C GLU A 271 12.72 5.42 4.03
N HIS A 272 11.53 4.85 4.23
CA HIS A 272 11.22 3.46 3.92
C HIS A 272 9.77 3.27 3.49
N GLU A 273 9.56 2.46 2.45
CA GLU A 273 8.22 2.05 2.00
C GLU A 273 8.21 0.56 1.60
N GLY A 274 7.01 -0.02 1.59
CA GLY A 274 6.74 -1.26 0.86
C GLY A 274 6.24 -0.93 -0.55
N PHE A 275 5.19 -0.10 -0.60
CA PHE A 275 4.67 0.57 -1.79
C PHE A 275 4.00 1.90 -1.35
N PRO A 276 4.39 3.04 -1.92
CA PRO A 276 3.97 4.36 -1.44
C PRO A 276 2.60 4.76 -2.03
N ASN A 277 1.49 4.24 -1.48
CA ASN A 277 0.14 4.49 -1.98
C ASN A 277 -0.18 5.99 -2.06
N ALA A 278 0.14 6.77 -1.02
CA ALA A 278 -0.14 8.21 -0.99
C ALA A 278 0.61 8.96 -2.11
N LEU A 279 1.81 8.52 -2.47
CA LEU A 279 2.56 9.05 -3.60
C LEU A 279 1.88 8.72 -4.94
N LEU A 280 1.44 7.47 -5.11
CA LEU A 280 0.68 7.05 -6.29
C LEU A 280 -0.62 7.85 -6.41
N GLU A 281 -1.34 8.05 -5.31
CA GLU A 281 -2.57 8.82 -5.27
C GLU A 281 -2.33 10.28 -5.67
N ALA A 282 -1.30 10.93 -5.12
CA ALA A 282 -0.93 12.30 -5.48
C ALA A 282 -0.61 12.44 -6.98
N LEU A 283 0.17 11.51 -7.54
CA LEU A 283 0.48 11.49 -8.97
C LEU A 283 -0.78 11.28 -9.82
N TYR A 284 -1.71 10.42 -9.36
CA TYR A 284 -2.99 10.22 -10.04
C TYR A 284 -3.85 11.48 -10.06
N PHE A 285 -3.86 12.25 -8.97
CA PHE A 285 -4.54 13.56 -8.94
C PHE A 285 -3.80 14.62 -9.73
N GLY A 286 -2.66 14.30 -10.34
CA GLY A 286 -1.87 15.23 -11.14
C GLY A 286 -1.17 16.30 -10.30
N ILE A 287 -0.86 16.00 -9.03
CA ILE A 287 -0.20 16.97 -8.16
C ILE A 287 1.31 16.92 -8.41
N PRO A 288 1.95 18.04 -8.77
CA PRO A 288 3.40 18.13 -8.87
C PRO A 288 4.08 17.67 -7.59
N THR A 289 5.00 16.69 -7.70
CA THR A 289 5.46 15.92 -6.56
C THR A 289 6.97 15.96 -6.38
N ILE A 290 7.42 16.06 -5.12
CA ILE A 290 8.80 15.79 -4.70
C ILE A 290 8.77 14.61 -3.74
N SER A 291 9.58 13.58 -4.01
CA SER A 291 9.70 12.40 -3.16
C SER A 291 11.15 12.10 -2.81
N THR A 292 11.39 11.64 -1.61
CA THR A 292 12.64 10.94 -1.28
C THR A 292 12.74 9.68 -2.14
N ASN A 293 13.95 9.38 -2.62
CA ASN A 293 14.25 8.16 -3.35
C ASN A 293 14.62 7.03 -2.39
N CYS A 294 13.67 6.63 -1.53
CA CYS A 294 13.89 5.47 -0.69
C CYS A 294 13.79 4.17 -1.54
N LYS A 295 14.39 3.10 -1.03
CA LYS A 295 14.74 1.89 -1.79
C LYS A 295 13.56 1.22 -2.53
N HIS A 296 12.34 1.32 -2.03
CA HIS A 296 11.19 0.63 -2.59
C HIS A 296 10.06 1.61 -2.92
N GLY A 297 9.66 1.66 -4.18
CA GLY A 297 8.44 2.28 -4.66
C GLY A 297 8.57 3.67 -5.27
N PRO A 298 9.24 4.68 -4.69
CA PRO A 298 9.25 6.01 -5.32
C PRO A 298 9.82 6.02 -6.74
N ALA A 299 10.94 5.32 -6.99
CA ALA A 299 11.52 5.20 -8.33
C ALA A 299 10.70 4.34 -9.31
N ASP A 300 9.75 3.52 -8.82
CA ASP A 300 8.80 2.80 -9.68
C ASP A 300 7.68 3.72 -10.18
N LEU A 301 7.42 4.84 -9.47
CA LEU A 301 6.33 5.79 -9.73
C LEU A 301 6.82 7.09 -10.37
N ILE A 302 7.98 7.60 -9.94
CA ILE A 302 8.54 8.87 -10.41
C ILE A 302 9.74 8.61 -11.32
N ARG A 303 9.70 9.22 -12.50
CA ARG A 303 10.86 9.47 -13.35
C ARG A 303 11.35 10.87 -13.05
N ASP A 304 12.56 10.96 -12.47
CA ASP A 304 13.10 12.25 -12.02
C ASP A 304 13.11 13.30 -13.15
N LYS A 305 12.64 14.52 -12.84
CA LYS A 305 12.50 15.67 -13.75
C LYS A 305 11.50 15.48 -14.90
N GLU A 306 10.80 14.35 -14.98
CA GLU A 306 9.75 14.12 -15.98
C GLU A 306 8.36 14.33 -15.39
N ASN A 307 8.01 13.60 -14.31
CA ASN A 307 6.71 13.65 -13.65
C ASN A 307 6.79 13.97 -12.14
N GLY A 308 7.96 14.38 -11.67
CA GLY A 308 8.26 14.75 -10.29
C GLY A 308 9.75 14.86 -10.05
N PHE A 309 10.14 15.16 -8.82
CA PHE A 309 11.53 15.11 -8.38
C PHE A 309 11.77 13.93 -7.44
N LEU A 310 12.88 13.20 -7.64
CA LEU A 310 13.47 12.27 -6.69
C LEU A 310 14.68 12.90 -6.00
N ILE A 311 14.67 12.91 -4.67
CA ILE A 311 15.74 13.47 -3.85
C ILE A 311 16.35 12.41 -2.93
N PRO A 312 17.63 12.58 -2.50
CA PRO A 312 18.22 11.68 -1.51
C PRO A 312 17.42 11.69 -0.19
N VAL A 313 17.32 10.51 0.44
CA VAL A 313 16.67 10.36 1.75
C VAL A 313 17.39 11.23 2.79
N GLY A 314 16.60 11.93 3.62
CA GLY A 314 17.11 12.77 4.71
C GLY A 314 17.80 14.08 4.29
N ASN A 315 17.86 14.41 2.99
CA ASN A 315 18.56 15.60 2.52
C ASN A 315 17.68 16.85 2.53
N GLN A 316 17.69 17.59 3.65
CA GLN A 316 16.93 18.81 3.85
C GLN A 316 17.24 19.90 2.81
N ASN A 317 18.53 20.13 2.52
CA ASN A 317 18.96 21.20 1.60
C ASN A 317 18.48 20.95 0.16
N VAL A 318 18.52 19.68 -0.30
CA VAL A 318 18.00 19.34 -1.63
C VAL A 318 16.48 19.47 -1.65
N LEU A 319 15.79 19.03 -0.59
CA LEU A 319 14.34 19.20 -0.47
C LEU A 319 13.94 20.68 -0.55
N GLN A 320 14.57 21.55 0.26
CA GLN A 320 14.34 22.97 0.27
C GLN A 320 14.51 23.60 -1.12
N LYS A 321 15.64 23.32 -1.79
CA LYS A 321 15.91 23.81 -3.15
C LYS A 321 14.85 23.38 -4.16
N LYS A 322 14.45 22.11 -4.14
CA LYS A 322 13.43 21.57 -5.06
C LYS A 322 12.04 22.09 -4.74
N MET A 323 11.70 22.27 -3.48
CA MET A 323 10.47 22.93 -3.06
C MET A 323 10.44 24.39 -3.58
N SER A 324 11.48 25.17 -3.31
CA SER A 324 11.56 26.56 -3.78
C SER A 324 11.47 26.67 -5.31
N GLN A 325 12.16 25.77 -6.03
CA GLN A 325 12.05 25.69 -7.50
C GLN A 325 10.61 25.45 -7.96
N LEU A 326 9.97 24.40 -7.40
CA LEU A 326 8.65 23.97 -7.84
C LEU A 326 7.55 24.94 -7.41
N MET A 327 7.69 25.62 -6.26
CA MET A 327 6.75 26.65 -5.77
C MET A 327 6.69 27.86 -6.69
N ASN A 328 7.78 28.21 -7.35
CA ASN A 328 7.91 29.42 -8.17
C ASN A 328 7.80 29.16 -9.68
N ASP A 329 7.77 27.92 -10.14
CA ASP A 329 7.78 27.56 -11.56
C ASP A 329 6.46 26.87 -11.96
N ILE A 330 5.49 27.67 -12.42
CA ILE A 330 4.17 27.18 -12.85
C ILE A 330 4.25 26.32 -14.12
N VAL A 331 5.22 26.59 -15.00
CA VAL A 331 5.42 25.81 -16.24
C VAL A 331 5.87 24.40 -15.87
N LEU A 332 6.81 24.28 -14.94
CA LEU A 332 7.26 23.01 -14.42
C LEU A 332 6.15 22.27 -13.65
N GLN A 333 5.33 22.97 -12.84
CA GLN A 333 4.17 22.38 -12.18
C GLN A 333 3.22 21.76 -13.20
N ASN A 334 2.84 22.48 -14.25
CA ASN A 334 1.94 21.99 -15.30
C ASN A 334 2.53 20.77 -16.03
N LYS A 335 3.81 20.81 -16.39
CA LYS A 335 4.53 19.67 -16.99
C LYS A 335 4.47 18.44 -16.11
N PHE A 336 4.81 18.58 -14.81
CA PHE A 336 4.78 17.46 -13.88
C PHE A 336 3.38 16.91 -13.67
N SER A 337 2.38 17.80 -13.59
CA SER A 337 0.97 17.41 -13.45
C SER A 337 0.51 16.53 -14.61
N GLU A 338 0.71 16.97 -15.85
CA GLU A 338 0.30 16.20 -17.03
C GLU A 338 1.01 14.85 -17.13
N ASN A 339 2.32 14.81 -16.89
CA ASN A 339 3.10 13.60 -16.98
C ASN A 339 2.78 12.62 -15.84
N ALA A 340 2.50 13.14 -14.62
CA ALA A 340 2.06 12.33 -13.49
C ALA A 340 0.75 11.61 -13.83
N MET A 341 -0.25 12.33 -14.36
CA MET A 341 -1.51 11.74 -14.77
C MET A 341 -1.36 10.63 -15.82
N LYS A 342 -0.55 10.89 -16.86
CA LYS A 342 -0.27 9.91 -17.91
C LYS A 342 0.41 8.66 -17.36
N SER A 343 1.38 8.83 -16.45
CA SER A 343 2.16 7.73 -15.88
C SER A 343 1.34 6.82 -14.97
N THR A 344 0.22 7.31 -14.41
CA THR A 344 -0.60 6.56 -13.45
C THR A 344 -1.74 5.76 -14.08
N ALA A 345 -2.00 5.86 -15.37
CA ALA A 345 -3.08 5.14 -16.06
C ALA A 345 -3.02 3.61 -15.85
N LYS A 346 -1.82 3.06 -15.81
CA LYS A 346 -1.57 1.62 -15.59
C LYS A 346 -1.90 1.12 -14.19
N TYR A 347 -2.12 2.02 -13.21
CA TYR A 347 -2.44 1.69 -11.82
C TYR A 347 -3.94 1.79 -11.52
N LYS A 348 -4.80 2.09 -12.51
CA LYS A 348 -6.24 2.01 -12.35
C LYS A 348 -6.65 0.59 -11.94
N ILE A 349 -7.67 0.47 -11.09
CA ILE A 349 -8.13 -0.83 -10.59
C ILE A 349 -8.43 -1.81 -11.73
N THR A 350 -9.05 -1.35 -12.81
CA THR A 350 -9.35 -2.19 -13.99
C THR A 350 -8.10 -2.76 -14.66
N SER A 351 -7.00 -2.00 -14.71
CA SER A 351 -5.71 -2.46 -15.25
C SER A 351 -5.05 -3.48 -14.32
N ILE A 352 -5.10 -3.25 -13.02
CA ILE A 352 -4.53 -4.15 -12.01
C ILE A 352 -5.33 -5.45 -11.93
N VAL A 353 -6.66 -5.41 -11.98
CA VAL A 353 -7.52 -6.61 -12.03
C VAL A 353 -7.15 -7.47 -13.23
N LYS A 354 -7.02 -6.89 -14.43
CA LYS A 354 -6.59 -7.63 -15.63
C LYS A 354 -5.23 -8.33 -15.45
N LEU A 355 -4.27 -7.69 -14.75
CA LEU A 355 -2.99 -8.34 -14.44
C LEU A 355 -3.18 -9.57 -13.54
N TRP A 356 -4.05 -9.49 -12.53
CA TRP A 356 -4.37 -10.63 -11.68
C TRP A 356 -5.09 -11.73 -12.46
N GLU A 357 -6.10 -11.38 -13.26
CA GLU A 357 -6.87 -12.34 -14.10
C GLU A 357 -6.00 -13.12 -15.03
N ASN A 358 -4.99 -12.49 -15.66
CA ASN A 358 -4.02 -13.18 -16.54
C ASN A 358 -3.31 -14.35 -15.85
N TYR A 359 -3.17 -14.33 -14.54
CA TYR A 359 -2.56 -15.41 -13.77
C TYR A 359 -3.58 -16.34 -13.12
N ILE A 360 -4.75 -15.83 -12.76
CA ILE A 360 -5.88 -16.62 -12.25
C ILE A 360 -6.33 -17.62 -13.32
N THR A 361 -6.62 -17.16 -14.52
CA THR A 361 -7.12 -17.98 -15.65
C THR A 361 -6.15 -19.06 -16.11
N LYS A 362 -4.86 -18.91 -15.83
CA LYS A 362 -3.86 -19.97 -16.09
C LYS A 362 -3.90 -21.11 -15.08
N LEU A 363 -4.60 -20.94 -13.98
CA LEU A 363 -4.60 -21.88 -12.85
C LEU A 363 -5.93 -22.59 -12.65
N ILE A 364 -7.04 -21.97 -13.12
CA ILE A 364 -8.42 -22.51 -12.96
C ILE A 364 -9.30 -22.30 -14.19
#